data_a913ec4690832f39ce4aa085595c7794
#
_entry.id   a913ec4690832f39ce4aa085595c7794
#
_cell.length_a   1.000
_cell.length_b   1.000
_cell.length_c   1.000
_cell.angle_alpha   90.00
_cell.angle_beta   90.00
_cell.angle_gamma   90.00
#
_symmetry.space_group_name_H-M   'P 1'
#
loop_
_entity.id
_entity.type
_entity.pdbx_description
1 polymer ?
#
loop_
_entity_poly.entity_id
_entity_poly.type
_entity_poly.pdbx_seq_one_letter_code
_entity_poly.pdbx_strand_id
1 'polypeptide(L)'
;QAEYRNIYKQYTASFDTLIDFVKTQKIPFVSKEGVLSDKQLEAGMTEKKAMALINKAKKTNNWKEVEAAGLMGFKRDTIWVAVTDTIYDKSFNADSLRYVPFGNGAQFEMYTKNDTTKSGAPIFLFQANTPYDVYLNGLDKQEIANLKDLQTKLGKYAGLMVGSIDTPNN
;
A
#
# COMPACT_ATOMS: atom_id res chain seq x y z
N GLN A 1 -0.92 -2.85 4.98
CA GLN A 1 -1.71 -3.97 4.40
C GLN A 1 -1.67 -3.98 2.87
N ALA A 2 -1.80 -2.84 2.19
CA ALA A 2 -1.74 -2.81 0.72
C ALA A 2 -0.39 -3.34 0.20
N GLU A 3 0.72 -2.85 0.75
CA GLU A 3 2.06 -3.32 0.37
C GLU A 3 2.32 -4.78 0.79
N TYR A 4 1.79 -5.20 1.92
CA TYR A 4 1.82 -6.61 2.33
C TYR A 4 1.14 -7.50 1.29
N ARG A 5 -0.08 -7.12 0.86
CA ARG A 5 -0.81 -7.82 -0.20
C ARG A 5 -0.08 -7.80 -1.54
N ASN A 6 0.58 -6.72 -1.90
CA ASN A 6 1.34 -6.62 -3.16
C ASN A 6 2.44 -7.69 -3.23
N ILE A 7 3.09 -7.99 -2.10
CA ILE A 7 4.16 -8.98 -2.00
C ILE A 7 3.61 -10.39 -1.81
N TYR A 8 2.76 -10.59 -0.79
CA TYR A 8 2.31 -11.92 -0.37
C TYR A 8 1.01 -12.38 -1.02
N LYS A 9 0.36 -11.52 -1.85
CA LYS A 9 -0.89 -11.80 -2.55
C LYS A 9 -2.08 -12.11 -1.65
N GLN A 10 -1.99 -11.73 -0.39
CA GLN A 10 -3.04 -11.85 0.63
C GLN A 10 -2.86 -10.80 1.72
N TYR A 11 -3.90 -10.53 2.48
CA TYR A 11 -3.82 -9.70 3.69
C TYR A 11 -3.46 -10.54 4.92
N THR A 12 -3.02 -9.89 6.01
CA THR A 12 -2.83 -10.54 7.31
C THR A 12 -3.75 -9.94 8.37
N ALA A 13 -4.30 -10.81 9.24
CA ALA A 13 -5.04 -10.38 10.43
C ALA A 13 -4.13 -10.26 11.67
N SER A 14 -2.84 -10.62 11.56
CA SER A 14 -1.87 -10.57 12.65
C SER A 14 -1.09 -9.26 12.63
N PHE A 15 -1.18 -8.48 13.72
CA PHE A 15 -0.35 -7.30 13.90
C PHE A 15 1.13 -7.64 14.01
N ASP A 16 1.50 -8.75 14.64
CA ASP A 16 2.91 -9.15 14.74
C ASP A 16 3.51 -9.37 13.35
N THR A 17 2.81 -10.11 12.50
CA THR A 17 3.22 -10.33 11.11
C THR A 17 3.31 -9.03 10.31
N LEU A 18 2.34 -8.11 10.51
CA LEU A 18 2.33 -6.82 9.81
C LEU A 18 3.46 -5.91 10.30
N ILE A 19 3.73 -5.89 11.59
CA ILE A 19 4.80 -5.09 12.20
C ILE A 19 6.18 -5.62 11.75
N ASP A 20 6.38 -6.93 11.76
CA ASP A 20 7.60 -7.54 11.25
C ASP A 20 7.82 -7.22 9.78
N PHE A 21 6.75 -7.29 8.97
CA PHE A 21 6.80 -6.86 7.58
C PHE A 21 7.27 -5.41 7.44
N VAL A 22 6.68 -4.48 8.19
CA VAL A 22 7.05 -3.06 8.14
C VAL A 22 8.50 -2.84 8.55
N LYS A 23 8.99 -3.56 9.56
CA LYS A 23 10.35 -3.43 10.07
C LYS A 23 11.42 -4.04 9.17
N THR A 24 11.12 -5.15 8.51
CA THR A 24 12.13 -5.99 7.86
C THR A 24 12.09 -5.95 6.34
N GLN A 25 10.91 -5.73 5.77
CA GLN A 25 10.75 -5.85 4.32
C GLN A 25 11.21 -4.62 3.56
N LYS A 26 11.71 -4.90 2.36
CA LYS A 26 12.04 -3.88 1.37
C LYS A 26 11.11 -4.05 0.18
N ILE A 27 10.64 -2.94 -0.36
CA ILE A 27 9.83 -2.90 -1.57
C ILE A 27 10.64 -2.38 -2.74
N PRO A 28 10.38 -2.90 -3.96
CA PRO A 28 11.07 -2.41 -5.14
C PRO A 28 10.52 -1.02 -5.49
N PHE A 29 11.42 -0.05 -5.53
CA PHE A 29 11.15 1.29 -6.00
C PHE A 29 11.89 1.52 -7.31
N VAL A 30 11.19 1.94 -8.35
CA VAL A 30 11.80 2.26 -9.65
C VAL A 30 12.29 3.70 -9.62
N SER A 31 13.61 3.87 -9.49
CA SER A 31 14.24 5.17 -9.68
C SER A 31 14.21 5.52 -11.17
N LYS A 32 13.67 6.69 -11.49
CA LYS A 32 13.51 7.18 -12.86
C LYS A 32 14.44 8.36 -13.09
N GLU A 33 15.43 8.20 -13.95
CA GLU A 33 16.25 9.29 -14.45
C GLU A 33 15.96 9.48 -15.95
N GLY A 34 15.80 10.72 -16.36
CA GLY A 34 15.43 11.08 -17.74
C GLY A 34 13.95 10.80 -18.05
N VAL A 35 13.42 11.60 -18.96
CA VAL A 35 12.04 11.52 -19.47
C VAL A 35 12.10 11.36 -20.99
N LEU A 36 11.18 10.59 -21.56
CA LEU A 36 11.03 10.54 -23.01
C LEU A 36 10.43 11.87 -23.49
N SER A 37 11.02 12.47 -24.52
CA SER A 37 10.49 13.68 -25.12
C SER A 37 9.23 13.40 -25.93
N ASP A 38 8.41 14.43 -26.17
CA ASP A 38 7.18 14.29 -26.96
C ASP A 38 7.46 13.71 -28.35
N LYS A 39 8.55 14.15 -29.00
CA LYS A 39 9.00 13.58 -30.29
C LYS A 39 9.31 12.09 -30.23
N GLN A 40 9.89 11.62 -29.13
CA GLN A 40 10.17 10.19 -28.94
C GLN A 40 8.87 9.41 -28.73
N LEU A 41 7.92 9.97 -27.97
CA LEU A 41 6.61 9.37 -27.72
C LEU A 41 5.79 9.29 -29.01
N GLU A 42 5.74 10.36 -29.81
CA GLU A 42 5.09 10.39 -31.12
C GLU A 42 5.70 9.41 -32.11
N ALA A 43 7.02 9.20 -32.06
CA ALA A 43 7.72 8.17 -32.85
C ALA A 43 7.46 6.74 -32.34
N GLY A 44 6.56 6.55 -31.33
CA GLY A 44 6.20 5.25 -30.79
C GLY A 44 7.24 4.65 -29.85
N MET A 45 8.15 5.48 -29.31
CA MET A 45 9.06 5.07 -28.24
C MET A 45 8.27 4.90 -26.95
N THR A 46 8.54 3.82 -26.22
CA THR A 46 7.95 3.54 -24.90
C THR A 46 9.07 3.30 -23.88
N GLU A 47 8.79 3.45 -22.58
CA GLU A 47 9.78 3.13 -21.53
C GLU A 47 10.33 1.70 -21.71
N LYS A 48 9.49 0.75 -22.07
CA LYS A 48 9.89 -0.64 -22.33
C LYS A 48 10.86 -0.77 -23.49
N LYS A 49 10.60 -0.08 -24.61
CA LYS A 49 11.49 -0.07 -25.80
C LYS A 49 12.81 0.63 -25.48
N ALA A 50 12.76 1.77 -24.79
CA ALA A 50 13.95 2.50 -24.35
C ALA A 50 14.85 1.64 -23.46
N MET A 51 14.29 0.96 -22.48
CA MET A 51 15.03 0.04 -21.62
C MET A 51 15.58 -1.17 -22.36
N ALA A 52 14.86 -1.70 -23.35
CA ALA A 52 15.35 -2.80 -24.19
C ALA A 52 16.61 -2.37 -25.00
N LEU A 53 16.60 -1.17 -25.58
CA LEU A 53 17.75 -0.62 -26.29
C LEU A 53 18.96 -0.42 -25.35
N ILE A 54 18.73 0.16 -24.18
CA ILE A 54 19.79 0.38 -23.19
C ILE A 54 20.36 -0.95 -22.68
N ASN A 55 19.52 -1.93 -22.40
CA ASN A 55 19.98 -3.25 -21.96
C ASN A 55 20.74 -3.99 -23.07
N LYS A 56 20.34 -3.82 -24.33
CA LYS A 56 21.11 -4.32 -25.48
C LYS A 56 22.48 -3.64 -25.55
N ALA A 57 22.52 -2.31 -25.42
CA ALA A 57 23.75 -1.54 -25.45
C ALA A 57 24.71 -1.93 -24.29
N LYS A 58 24.19 -2.14 -23.09
CA LYS A 58 24.96 -2.64 -21.94
C LYS A 58 25.61 -4.01 -22.21
N LYS A 59 24.88 -4.92 -22.88
CA LYS A 59 25.37 -6.27 -23.19
C LYS A 59 26.40 -6.30 -24.33
N THR A 60 26.21 -5.45 -25.34
CA THR A 60 27.05 -5.43 -26.53
C THR A 60 28.15 -4.38 -26.47
N ASN A 61 28.18 -3.56 -25.44
CA ASN A 61 29.03 -2.37 -25.27
C ASN A 61 28.94 -1.39 -26.47
N ASN A 62 27.78 -1.39 -27.18
CA ASN A 62 27.52 -0.53 -28.32
C ASN A 62 26.37 0.45 -28.01
N TRP A 63 26.71 1.70 -27.80
CA TRP A 63 25.78 2.76 -27.41
C TRP A 63 25.23 3.60 -28.56
N LYS A 64 25.68 3.36 -29.82
CA LYS A 64 25.29 4.17 -30.97
C LYS A 64 23.78 4.27 -31.18
N GLU A 65 23.03 3.18 -30.99
CA GLU A 65 21.57 3.18 -31.13
C GLU A 65 20.89 3.97 -30.01
N VAL A 66 21.45 3.94 -28.79
CA VAL A 66 20.95 4.67 -27.62
C VAL A 66 21.18 6.18 -27.79
N GLU A 67 22.35 6.55 -28.28
CA GLU A 67 22.71 7.93 -28.57
C GLU A 67 21.86 8.50 -29.71
N ALA A 68 21.71 7.77 -30.81
CA ALA A 68 20.87 8.15 -31.96
C ALA A 68 19.38 8.30 -31.55
N ALA A 69 18.90 7.50 -30.61
CA ALA A 69 17.55 7.61 -30.06
C ALA A 69 17.40 8.71 -28.99
N GLY A 70 18.50 9.43 -28.63
CA GLY A 70 18.47 10.47 -27.61
C GLY A 70 18.17 9.95 -26.18
N LEU A 71 18.55 8.71 -25.89
CA LEU A 71 18.26 8.04 -24.63
C LEU A 71 19.45 8.06 -23.66
N MET A 72 20.46 8.88 -23.95
CA MET A 72 21.61 9.07 -23.05
C MET A 72 21.11 9.69 -21.73
N GLY A 73 21.42 9.04 -20.61
CA GLY A 73 20.91 9.45 -19.28
C GLY A 73 19.52 8.94 -18.93
N PHE A 74 18.82 8.25 -19.85
CA PHE A 74 17.58 7.58 -19.51
C PHE A 74 17.89 6.30 -18.72
N LYS A 75 17.43 6.26 -17.46
CA LYS A 75 17.63 5.10 -16.57
C LYS A 75 16.36 4.74 -15.85
N ARG A 76 16.20 3.48 -15.61
CA ARG A 76 15.17 2.88 -14.77
C ARG A 76 15.86 1.81 -13.92
N ASP A 77 16.23 2.16 -12.73
CA ASP A 77 16.89 1.25 -11.81
C ASP A 77 15.93 0.87 -10.69
N THR A 78 15.85 -0.41 -10.38
CA THR A 78 15.08 -0.86 -9.22
C THR A 78 15.97 -0.82 -7.99
N ILE A 79 15.64 0.06 -7.08
CA ILE A 79 16.26 0.13 -5.76
C ILE A 79 15.31 -0.51 -4.74
N TRP A 80 15.88 -1.22 -3.79
CA TRP A 80 15.12 -1.83 -2.69
C TRP A 80 15.12 -0.88 -1.51
N VAL A 81 13.95 -0.32 -1.20
CA VAL A 81 13.76 0.66 -0.12
C VAL A 81 13.01 -0.02 1.02
N ALA A 82 13.44 0.24 2.26
CA ALA A 82 12.73 -0.28 3.42
C ALA A 82 11.28 0.27 3.44
N VAL A 83 10.33 -0.56 3.83
CA VAL A 83 8.92 -0.17 3.94
C VAL A 83 8.74 1.04 4.86
N THR A 84 9.49 1.08 5.96
CA THR A 84 9.53 2.21 6.90
C THR A 84 9.88 3.53 6.22
N ASP A 85 10.87 3.52 5.33
CA ASP A 85 11.37 4.73 4.68
C ASP A 85 10.45 5.25 3.56
N THR A 86 9.52 4.40 3.10
CA THR A 86 8.62 4.73 1.98
C THR A 86 7.26 5.23 2.45
N ILE A 87 6.75 4.69 3.56
CA ILE A 87 5.38 4.89 4.03
C ILE A 87 5.34 5.78 5.27
N TYR A 88 6.41 5.76 6.06
CA TYR A 88 6.47 6.42 7.36
C TYR A 88 7.69 7.32 7.48
N ASP A 89 7.64 8.25 8.42
CA ASP A 89 8.81 9.02 8.84
C ASP A 89 9.79 8.16 9.63
N LYS A 90 11.08 8.54 9.62
CA LYS A 90 12.14 7.83 10.35
C LYS A 90 11.90 7.70 11.86
N SER A 91 11.07 8.58 12.42
CA SER A 91 10.67 8.56 13.84
C SER A 91 9.51 7.62 14.14
N PHE A 92 8.91 7.01 13.11
CA PHE A 92 7.74 6.17 13.28
C PHE A 92 8.06 4.86 13.98
N ASN A 93 7.35 4.60 15.08
CA ASN A 93 7.43 3.31 15.77
C ASN A 93 6.42 2.32 15.20
N ALA A 94 6.89 1.31 14.48
CA ALA A 94 6.03 0.30 13.87
C ALA A 94 5.22 -0.50 14.91
N ASP A 95 5.71 -0.64 16.14
CA ASP A 95 4.95 -1.33 17.21
C ASP A 95 3.67 -0.59 17.60
N SER A 96 3.60 0.72 17.34
CA SER A 96 2.40 1.52 17.59
C SER A 96 1.24 1.26 16.62
N LEU A 97 1.49 0.57 15.49
CA LEU A 97 0.46 0.26 14.48
C LEU A 97 -0.76 -0.49 15.03
N ARG A 98 -0.55 -1.26 16.09
CA ARG A 98 -1.64 -2.04 16.69
C ARG A 98 -2.53 -1.22 17.60
N TYR A 99 -2.04 -0.13 18.17
CA TYR A 99 -2.74 0.60 19.21
C TYR A 99 -3.65 1.68 18.67
N VAL A 100 -4.84 1.75 19.26
CA VAL A 100 -5.80 2.83 18.98
C VAL A 100 -5.30 4.11 19.63
N PRO A 101 -5.10 5.21 18.88
CA PRO A 101 -4.76 6.50 19.45
C PRO A 101 -5.82 6.89 20.52
N PHE A 102 -5.37 7.38 21.65
CA PHE A 102 -6.20 7.73 22.81
C PHE A 102 -7.00 6.58 23.45
N GLY A 103 -6.80 5.35 22.99
CA GLY A 103 -7.52 4.16 23.43
C GLY A 103 -6.95 3.47 24.67
N ASN A 104 -6.08 4.13 25.47
CA ASN A 104 -5.47 3.59 26.69
C ASN A 104 -4.85 2.19 26.52
N GLY A 105 -4.14 2.00 25.40
CA GLY A 105 -3.48 0.73 25.09
C GLY A 105 -4.39 -0.32 24.41
N ALA A 106 -5.64 0.02 24.12
CA ALA A 106 -6.49 -0.82 23.30
C ALA A 106 -5.92 -0.99 21.88
N GLN A 107 -6.16 -2.15 21.30
CA GLN A 107 -5.69 -2.46 19.96
C GLN A 107 -6.85 -2.41 18.96
N PHE A 108 -6.53 -2.09 17.70
CA PHE A 108 -7.47 -2.30 16.60
C PHE A 108 -7.75 -3.79 16.43
N GLU A 109 -8.96 -4.10 16.02
CA GLU A 109 -9.33 -5.43 15.57
C GLU A 109 -9.09 -5.54 14.08
N MET A 110 -8.44 -6.61 13.63
CA MET A 110 -8.20 -6.89 12.22
C MET A 110 -8.82 -8.21 11.82
N TYR A 111 -9.46 -8.21 10.65
CA TYR A 111 -10.08 -9.38 10.05
C TYR A 111 -9.66 -9.49 8.60
N THR A 112 -9.49 -10.72 8.14
CA THR A 112 -9.24 -11.02 6.73
C THR A 112 -10.15 -12.16 6.29
N LYS A 113 -10.58 -12.10 5.04
CA LYS A 113 -11.36 -13.15 4.40
C LYS A 113 -10.86 -13.37 2.99
N ASN A 114 -10.67 -14.62 2.64
CA ASN A 114 -10.40 -15.02 1.27
C ASN A 114 -11.69 -15.56 0.68
N ASP A 115 -12.06 -15.04 -0.47
CA ASP A 115 -13.29 -15.40 -1.18
C ASP A 115 -12.99 -15.56 -2.67
N THR A 116 -13.98 -15.97 -3.44
CA THR A 116 -13.87 -16.10 -4.89
C THR A 116 -15.03 -15.40 -5.57
N THR A 117 -14.76 -14.74 -6.69
CA THR A 117 -15.81 -14.20 -7.56
C THR A 117 -16.64 -15.32 -8.15
N LYS A 118 -17.82 -14.98 -8.71
CA LYS A 118 -18.63 -15.90 -9.50
C LYS A 118 -17.87 -16.49 -10.71
N SER A 119 -16.84 -15.80 -11.19
CA SER A 119 -15.96 -16.26 -12.27
C SER A 119 -14.75 -17.09 -11.78
N GLY A 120 -14.66 -17.39 -10.47
CA GLY A 120 -13.56 -18.18 -9.90
C GLY A 120 -12.29 -17.39 -9.60
N ALA A 121 -12.27 -16.07 -9.78
CA ALA A 121 -11.10 -15.26 -9.43
C ALA A 121 -11.00 -15.05 -7.91
N PRO A 122 -9.81 -15.17 -7.30
CA PRO A 122 -9.64 -14.99 -5.86
C PRO A 122 -9.84 -13.54 -5.46
N ILE A 123 -10.59 -13.30 -4.39
CA ILE A 123 -10.77 -12.01 -3.73
C ILE A 123 -10.18 -12.09 -2.34
N PHE A 124 -9.38 -11.11 -1.99
CA PHE A 124 -8.83 -10.95 -0.65
C PHE A 124 -9.48 -9.72 -0.01
N LEU A 125 -10.13 -9.94 1.12
CA LEU A 125 -10.84 -8.90 1.87
C LEU A 125 -10.10 -8.62 3.17
N PHE A 126 -10.15 -7.38 3.59
CA PHE A 126 -9.51 -6.91 4.82
C PHE A 126 -10.43 -5.89 5.50
N GLN A 127 -10.50 -5.97 6.81
CA GLN A 127 -11.20 -5.01 7.66
C GLN A 127 -10.37 -4.73 8.90
N ALA A 128 -10.27 -3.47 9.28
CA ALA A 128 -9.77 -3.08 10.59
C ALA A 128 -10.78 -2.13 11.23
N ASN A 129 -11.07 -2.33 12.51
CA ASN A 129 -12.07 -1.54 13.21
C ASN A 129 -11.70 -1.28 14.67
N THR A 130 -12.33 -0.25 15.24
CA THR A 130 -12.34 0.05 16.66
C THR A 130 -13.65 0.75 17.03
N PRO A 131 -14.32 0.36 18.15
CA PRO A 131 -15.57 1.00 18.56
C PRO A 131 -15.33 2.42 19.07
N TYR A 132 -16.36 3.27 18.98
CA TYR A 132 -16.30 4.65 19.45
C TYR A 132 -15.96 4.75 20.94
N ASP A 133 -16.42 3.83 21.79
CA ASP A 133 -16.11 3.83 23.22
C ASP A 133 -14.61 3.75 23.51
N VAL A 134 -13.85 3.11 22.63
CA VAL A 134 -12.39 3.00 22.72
C VAL A 134 -11.71 4.25 22.19
N TYR A 135 -12.09 4.64 20.97
CA TYR A 135 -11.44 5.75 20.25
C TYR A 135 -11.75 7.12 20.87
N LEU A 136 -12.98 7.31 21.35
CA LEU A 136 -13.45 8.56 21.98
C LEU A 136 -13.41 8.50 23.52
N ASN A 137 -12.62 7.57 24.07
CA ASN A 137 -12.52 7.42 25.50
C ASN A 137 -12.05 8.73 26.16
N GLY A 138 -12.78 9.12 27.25
CA GLY A 138 -12.54 10.37 27.95
C GLY A 138 -13.34 11.58 27.47
N LEU A 139 -14.10 11.44 26.38
CA LEU A 139 -15.05 12.45 25.90
C LEU A 139 -16.45 12.27 26.54
N ASP A 140 -17.38 13.17 26.21
CA ASP A 140 -18.74 13.14 26.75
C ASP A 140 -19.46 11.83 26.41
N LYS A 141 -19.91 11.13 27.44
CA LYS A 141 -20.53 9.80 27.33
C LYS A 141 -21.89 9.85 26.62
N GLN A 142 -22.65 10.95 26.81
CA GLN A 142 -23.95 11.10 26.19
C GLN A 142 -23.80 11.30 24.68
N GLU A 143 -22.84 12.10 24.27
CA GLU A 143 -22.56 12.31 22.83
C GLU A 143 -22.05 11.04 22.15
N ILE A 144 -21.21 10.25 22.83
CA ILE A 144 -20.77 8.94 22.35
C ILE A 144 -21.98 8.01 22.18
N ALA A 145 -22.89 7.96 23.16
CA ALA A 145 -24.11 7.15 23.08
C ALA A 145 -25.01 7.59 21.92
N ASN A 146 -25.21 8.89 21.73
CA ASN A 146 -25.97 9.46 20.61
C ASN A 146 -25.37 9.07 19.26
N LEU A 147 -24.05 9.16 19.16
CA LEU A 147 -23.32 8.81 17.94
C LEU A 147 -23.46 7.31 17.60
N LYS A 148 -23.35 6.45 18.61
CA LYS A 148 -23.52 4.99 18.46
C LYS A 148 -24.94 4.65 18.02
N ASP A 149 -25.93 5.25 18.66
CA ASP A 149 -27.36 5.05 18.30
C ASP A 149 -27.64 5.47 16.86
N LEU A 150 -27.10 6.62 16.44
CA LEU A 150 -27.21 7.08 15.05
C LEU A 150 -26.61 6.06 14.05
N GLN A 151 -25.38 5.56 14.31
CA GLN A 151 -24.77 4.60 13.41
C GLN A 151 -25.53 3.27 13.38
N THR A 152 -26.00 2.81 14.53
CA THR A 152 -26.80 1.59 14.62
C THR A 152 -28.12 1.71 13.85
N LYS A 153 -28.82 2.84 13.95
CA LYS A 153 -30.05 3.12 13.17
C LYS A 153 -29.78 3.15 11.66
N LEU A 154 -28.58 3.54 11.25
CA LEU A 154 -28.16 3.54 9.84
C LEU A 154 -27.65 2.17 9.37
N GLY A 155 -27.65 1.14 10.22
CA GLY A 155 -27.09 -0.17 9.89
C GLY A 155 -25.57 -0.18 9.70
N LYS A 156 -24.87 0.82 10.29
CA LYS A 156 -23.43 0.96 10.19
C LYS A 156 -22.72 0.53 11.48
N TYR A 157 -21.44 0.23 11.37
CA TYR A 157 -20.61 -0.04 12.54
C TYR A 157 -20.50 1.18 13.44
N ALA A 158 -20.75 1.00 14.75
CA ALA A 158 -20.66 2.07 15.75
C ALA A 158 -19.20 2.32 16.20
N GLY A 159 -18.37 2.74 15.28
CA GLY A 159 -16.94 2.93 15.46
C GLY A 159 -16.26 3.41 14.18
N LEU A 160 -14.93 3.40 14.20
CA LEU A 160 -14.12 3.61 13.00
C LEU A 160 -13.85 2.26 12.35
N MET A 161 -14.03 2.19 11.04
CA MET A 161 -13.80 0.98 10.26
C MET A 161 -13.15 1.34 8.93
N VAL A 162 -12.14 0.56 8.55
CA VAL A 162 -11.47 0.65 7.25
C VAL A 162 -11.56 -0.71 6.58
N GLY A 163 -12.01 -0.71 5.33
CA GLY A 163 -12.25 -1.93 4.57
C GLY A 163 -13.53 -2.66 4.97
N SER A 164 -13.74 -3.83 4.39
CA SER A 164 -14.86 -4.73 4.66
C SER A 164 -14.48 -6.17 4.35
N ILE A 165 -14.96 -7.11 5.14
CA ILE A 165 -14.86 -8.55 4.85
C ILE A 165 -16.11 -9.10 4.12
N ASP A 166 -17.13 -8.27 3.92
CA ASP A 166 -18.39 -8.67 3.28
C ASP A 166 -18.49 -8.16 1.84
N THR A 167 -17.84 -7.05 1.54
CA THR A 167 -17.84 -6.45 0.20
C THR A 167 -16.41 -6.18 -0.26
N PRO A 168 -16.13 -6.32 -1.58
CA PRO A 168 -14.81 -5.99 -2.11
C PRO A 168 -14.41 -4.55 -1.78
N ASN A 169 -13.21 -4.41 -1.25
CA ASN A 169 -12.60 -3.11 -1.00
C ASN A 169 -12.11 -2.55 -2.34
N ASN A 170 -12.73 -1.50 -2.81
CA ASN A 170 -12.30 -0.77 -4.01
C ASN A 170 -11.19 0.22 -3.67
#